data_a40789b3961f8d283c5f54801dbd9e7e
#
_entry.id   a40789b3961f8d283c5f54801dbd9e7e
#
_cell.length_a   1.000
_cell.length_b   1.000
_cell.length_c   1.000
_cell.angle_alpha   90.00
_cell.angle_beta   90.00
_cell.angle_gamma   90.00
#
_symmetry.space_group_name_H-M   'P 1'
#
loop_
_entity.id
_entity.type
_entity.pdbx_description
1 polymer ?
#
loop_
_entity_poly.entity_id
_entity_poly.type
_entity_poly.pdbx_seq_one_letter_code
_entity_poly.pdbx_strand_id
1 'polypeptide(L)'
;FDFLGAVDITGGSYSFANTLDLGGKQPLRLRRHFVTQGFLPNDLIDKRTANIDTWTDFDGATAVDVNAKLLVATTDSDPDLSVSATYAISGTTITITKSSHGYSAGSFVTVDFTSGTGVDGDYEIQTVPDANTFTLTSATSLTTSGNCTYSAEFSQFNPFVNGTYIARGFKFRCDMDSDDPAQSIEIDQLGYTAELESRTETSLGNAAASSGGFIASGTSTKSVTFTDSFFTGQSGTSVAANSVLPSIGIT
;
A
#
# COMPACT_ATOMS: atom_id res chain seq x y z
N PHE A 1 -0.75 6.28 -26.94
CA PHE A 1 -0.77 4.81 -26.96
C PHE A 1 -2.03 4.38 -27.70
N ASP A 2 -1.82 3.84 -28.88
CA ASP A 2 -2.89 3.38 -29.76
C ASP A 2 -3.27 1.96 -29.31
N PHE A 3 -4.36 1.80 -28.58
CA PHE A 3 -4.95 0.49 -28.29
C PHE A 3 -5.87 0.09 -29.45
N LEU A 4 -5.27 -0.34 -30.55
CA LEU A 4 -5.96 -1.07 -31.60
C LEU A 4 -6.10 -2.53 -31.19
N GLY A 5 -7.13 -2.83 -30.45
CA GLY A 5 -7.57 -4.19 -30.14
C GLY A 5 -8.83 -4.07 -29.30
N ALA A 6 -9.97 -4.45 -29.86
CA ALA A 6 -11.19 -4.61 -29.12
C ALA A 6 -11.00 -5.74 -28.09
N VAL A 7 -10.38 -5.42 -26.98
CA VAL A 7 -10.49 -6.19 -25.75
C VAL A 7 -11.61 -5.50 -25.00
N ASP A 8 -12.68 -6.22 -24.79
CA ASP A 8 -13.80 -5.81 -23.95
C ASP A 8 -13.28 -5.72 -22.50
N ILE A 9 -12.55 -4.63 -22.20
CA ILE A 9 -11.97 -4.41 -20.86
C ILE A 9 -13.03 -3.64 -20.10
N THR A 10 -13.91 -4.36 -19.43
CA THR A 10 -14.90 -3.80 -18.52
C THR A 10 -14.31 -3.32 -17.20
N GLY A 11 -13.02 -3.56 -16.96
CA GLY A 11 -12.34 -3.12 -15.76
C GLY A 11 -10.84 -3.35 -15.79
N GLY A 12 -10.12 -2.57 -14.99
CA GLY A 12 -8.69 -2.67 -14.80
C GLY A 12 -8.27 -2.19 -13.43
N SER A 13 -7.09 -2.59 -12.98
CA SER A 13 -6.51 -2.10 -11.75
C SER A 13 -5.06 -1.69 -11.95
N TYR A 14 -4.67 -0.62 -11.26
CA TYR A 14 -3.30 -0.14 -11.18
C TYR A 14 -2.84 -0.20 -9.73
N SER A 15 -1.91 -1.08 -9.40
CA SER A 15 -1.29 -1.16 -8.08
C SER A 15 -0.03 -0.28 -8.03
N PHE A 16 0.10 0.48 -6.95
CA PHE A 16 1.33 1.26 -6.72
C PHE A 16 2.51 0.30 -6.48
N ALA A 17 3.63 0.58 -7.12
CA ALA A 17 4.80 -0.30 -7.10
C ALA A 17 5.43 -0.43 -5.69
N ASN A 18 5.29 0.60 -4.86
CA ASN A 18 5.92 0.63 -3.54
C ASN A 18 4.86 0.56 -2.44
N THR A 19 5.12 -0.29 -1.46
CA THR A 19 4.41 -0.31 -0.19
C THR A 19 5.00 0.75 0.74
N LEU A 20 4.15 1.57 1.38
CA LEU A 20 4.61 2.49 2.40
C LEU A 20 4.76 1.72 3.72
N ASP A 21 5.99 1.61 4.25
CA ASP A 21 6.29 1.04 5.56
C ASP A 21 6.72 2.14 6.53
N LEU A 22 6.10 2.20 7.70
CA LEU A 22 6.42 3.15 8.76
C LEU A 22 7.42 2.58 9.79
N GLY A 23 7.89 1.34 9.59
CA GLY A 23 8.76 0.63 10.53
C GLY A 23 8.08 0.15 11.82
N GLY A 24 6.86 0.59 12.08
CA GLY A 24 6.04 0.21 13.23
C GLY A 24 4.63 0.79 13.12
N LYS A 25 3.71 0.21 13.89
CA LYS A 25 2.33 0.70 13.94
C LYS A 25 2.27 2.08 14.59
N GLN A 26 1.82 3.07 13.83
CA GLN A 26 1.71 4.45 14.29
C GLN A 26 0.64 5.23 13.52
N PRO A 27 0.14 6.34 14.06
CA PRO A 27 -0.79 7.20 13.35
C PRO A 27 -0.08 7.92 12.21
N LEU A 28 -0.74 7.92 11.05
CA LEU A 28 -0.30 8.58 9.83
C LEU A 28 -1.46 9.34 9.23
N ARG A 29 -1.28 10.62 8.97
CA ARG A 29 -2.25 11.41 8.24
C ARG A 29 -2.03 11.25 6.75
N LEU A 30 -3.05 10.72 6.07
CA LEU A 30 -3.03 10.51 4.62
C LEU A 30 -3.99 11.46 3.92
N ARG A 31 -3.53 12.02 2.81
CA ARG A 31 -4.34 12.81 1.87
C ARG A 31 -4.18 12.24 0.48
N ARG A 32 -5.29 11.96 -0.17
CA ARG A 32 -5.28 11.50 -1.57
C ARG A 32 -5.13 12.68 -2.52
N HIS A 33 -4.40 12.44 -3.61
CA HIS A 33 -4.37 13.26 -4.81
C HIS A 33 -4.97 12.39 -5.92
N PHE A 34 -6.23 12.60 -6.23
CA PHE A 34 -6.95 11.76 -7.17
C PHE A 34 -7.93 12.63 -7.94
N VAL A 35 -7.60 12.89 -9.19
CA VAL A 35 -8.40 13.66 -10.14
C VAL A 35 -8.55 12.80 -11.38
N THR A 36 -9.79 12.49 -11.72
CA THR A 36 -10.14 11.64 -12.85
C THR A 36 -11.32 12.23 -13.58
N GLN A 37 -11.36 12.00 -14.89
CA GLN A 37 -12.51 12.32 -15.72
C GLN A 37 -12.80 11.18 -16.69
N GLY A 38 -14.08 11.00 -17.02
CA GLY A 38 -14.48 10.12 -18.10
C GLY A 38 -14.58 10.90 -19.39
N PHE A 39 -14.24 10.29 -20.52
CA PHE A 39 -14.40 10.88 -21.85
C PHE A 39 -14.86 9.85 -22.89
N LEU A 40 -15.48 10.34 -23.95
CA LEU A 40 -15.95 9.54 -25.08
C LEU A 40 -14.92 9.60 -26.21
N PRO A 41 -14.11 8.56 -26.44
CA PRO A 41 -13.15 8.54 -27.53
C PRO A 41 -13.81 8.67 -28.92
N ASN A 42 -15.12 8.44 -29.00
CA ASN A 42 -15.89 8.56 -30.24
C ASN A 42 -16.01 9.98 -30.79
N ASP A 43 -15.71 10.99 -29.97
CA ASP A 43 -15.58 12.38 -30.43
C ASP A 43 -14.18 12.69 -30.94
N LEU A 44 -13.44 11.66 -31.31
CA LEU A 44 -12.09 11.78 -31.81
C LEU A 44 -12.05 12.53 -33.15
N ILE A 45 -10.86 13.04 -33.44
CA ILE A 45 -10.52 13.86 -34.57
C ILE A 45 -10.97 13.29 -35.94
N ASP A 46 -10.96 11.97 -36.10
CA ASP A 46 -11.33 11.26 -37.33
C ASP A 46 -12.84 11.32 -37.67
N LYS A 47 -13.69 11.65 -36.70
CA LYS A 47 -15.14 11.82 -36.89
C LYS A 47 -15.57 13.26 -37.09
N ARG A 48 -14.68 14.21 -36.93
CA ARG A 48 -14.98 15.63 -37.09
C ARG A 48 -14.80 16.08 -38.54
N THR A 49 -15.78 16.77 -39.05
CA THR A 49 -15.78 17.31 -40.43
C THR A 49 -15.35 18.77 -40.48
N ALA A 50 -15.28 19.46 -39.35
CA ALA A 50 -14.84 20.85 -39.25
C ALA A 50 -13.30 20.94 -39.16
N ASN A 51 -12.77 22.13 -39.48
CA ASN A 51 -11.35 22.40 -39.25
C ASN A 51 -11.02 22.33 -37.77
N ILE A 52 -9.83 21.80 -37.43
CA ILE A 52 -9.34 21.59 -36.08
C ILE A 52 -9.39 22.89 -35.24
N ASP A 53 -9.09 24.03 -35.83
CA ASP A 53 -9.08 25.32 -35.13
C ASP A 53 -10.48 25.78 -34.64
N THR A 54 -11.55 25.15 -35.14
CA THR A 54 -12.93 25.47 -34.75
C THR A 54 -13.50 24.50 -33.74
N TRP A 55 -12.73 23.53 -33.32
CA TRP A 55 -13.18 22.55 -32.33
C TRP A 55 -13.13 23.13 -30.92
N THR A 56 -14.29 23.13 -30.26
CA THR A 56 -14.43 23.65 -28.90
C THR A 56 -14.22 22.57 -27.85
N ASP A 57 -14.30 21.32 -28.25
CA ASP A 57 -14.14 20.15 -27.42
C ASP A 57 -13.25 19.14 -28.15
N PHE A 58 -11.99 19.20 -27.83
CA PHE A 58 -10.98 18.29 -28.37
C PHE A 58 -10.91 16.99 -27.58
N ASP A 59 -11.34 17.02 -26.33
CA ASP A 59 -11.18 15.94 -25.36
C ASP A 59 -12.36 14.94 -25.36
N GLY A 60 -13.36 15.16 -26.23
CA GLY A 60 -14.57 14.36 -26.29
C GLY A 60 -15.64 14.81 -25.29
N ALA A 61 -16.81 14.21 -25.37
CA ALA A 61 -17.89 14.46 -24.43
C ALA A 61 -17.63 13.75 -23.09
N THR A 62 -18.22 14.28 -22.03
CA THR A 62 -18.12 13.65 -20.70
C THR A 62 -18.76 12.26 -20.72
N ALA A 63 -18.01 11.25 -20.32
CA ALA A 63 -18.50 9.90 -20.13
C ALA A 63 -19.18 9.76 -18.76
N VAL A 64 -20.25 8.99 -18.70
CA VAL A 64 -21.05 8.77 -17.49
C VAL A 64 -21.03 7.33 -16.98
N ASP A 65 -20.64 6.39 -17.86
CA ASP A 65 -20.64 4.95 -17.55
C ASP A 65 -19.25 4.43 -17.19
N VAL A 66 -18.42 5.31 -16.65
CA VAL A 66 -17.07 5.00 -16.20
C VAL A 66 -16.88 5.37 -14.73
N ASN A 67 -16.05 4.63 -14.04
CA ASN A 67 -15.76 4.85 -12.65
C ASN A 67 -14.30 4.54 -12.32
N ALA A 68 -13.71 5.33 -11.44
CA ALA A 68 -12.39 5.08 -10.92
C ALA A 68 -12.39 5.25 -9.40
N LYS A 69 -11.73 4.34 -8.70
CA LYS A 69 -11.68 4.31 -7.24
C LYS A 69 -10.24 4.15 -6.79
N LEU A 70 -9.76 5.09 -5.98
CA LEU A 70 -8.49 4.92 -5.29
C LEU A 70 -8.76 4.25 -3.94
N LEU A 71 -8.07 3.14 -3.72
CA LEU A 71 -8.25 2.25 -2.58
C LEU A 71 -6.96 2.17 -1.76
N VAL A 72 -7.11 1.82 -0.49
CA VAL A 72 -6.02 1.58 0.45
C VAL A 72 -6.24 0.28 1.21
N ALA A 73 -5.18 -0.52 1.37
CA ALA A 73 -5.10 -1.66 2.27
C ALA A 73 -4.00 -1.43 3.29
N THR A 74 -4.19 -1.91 4.51
CA THR A 74 -3.28 -1.67 5.63
C THR A 74 -2.85 -2.98 6.28
N THR A 75 -1.65 -2.98 6.88
CA THR A 75 -1.16 -4.05 7.73
C THR A 75 -0.51 -3.52 8.99
N ASP A 76 -0.66 -4.24 10.10
CA ASP A 76 0.06 -3.97 11.34
C ASP A 76 1.40 -4.73 11.41
N SER A 77 1.57 -5.73 10.53
CA SER A 77 2.77 -6.54 10.41
C SER A 77 3.82 -5.86 9.53
N ASP A 78 5.01 -6.44 9.48
CA ASP A 78 6.07 -6.02 8.57
C ASP A 78 5.64 -6.24 7.10
N PRO A 79 5.44 -5.19 6.30
CA PRO A 79 5.04 -5.37 4.91
C PRO A 79 6.12 -6.03 4.05
N ASP A 80 7.40 -5.96 4.48
CA ASP A 80 8.54 -6.62 3.82
C ASP A 80 8.70 -8.08 4.27
N LEU A 81 7.80 -8.58 5.14
CA LEU A 81 7.83 -9.98 5.57
C LEU A 81 7.71 -10.90 4.35
N SER A 82 8.64 -11.83 4.24
CA SER A 82 8.63 -12.87 3.21
C SER A 82 8.61 -14.24 3.88
N VAL A 83 7.52 -14.97 3.70
CA VAL A 83 7.30 -16.27 4.33
C VAL A 83 7.37 -17.36 3.28
N SER A 84 8.30 -18.29 3.42
CA SER A 84 8.41 -19.45 2.52
C SER A 84 7.31 -20.47 2.78
N ALA A 85 6.71 -20.96 1.69
CA ALA A 85 5.63 -21.94 1.68
C ALA A 85 5.71 -22.85 0.45
N THR A 86 4.82 -23.83 0.40
CA THR A 86 4.55 -24.62 -0.79
C THR A 86 3.16 -24.29 -1.33
N TYR A 87 2.97 -24.51 -2.62
CA TYR A 87 1.68 -24.33 -3.25
C TYR A 87 1.31 -25.45 -4.19
N ALA A 88 0.02 -25.58 -4.46
CA ALA A 88 -0.53 -26.38 -5.53
C ALA A 88 -1.69 -25.64 -6.20
N ILE A 89 -1.74 -25.66 -7.53
CA ILE A 89 -2.84 -25.12 -8.33
C ILE A 89 -3.57 -26.26 -9.00
N SER A 90 -4.90 -26.28 -8.87
CA SER A 90 -5.79 -27.20 -9.57
C SER A 90 -6.97 -26.41 -10.13
N GLY A 91 -7.03 -26.30 -11.45
CA GLY A 91 -7.96 -25.38 -12.10
C GLY A 91 -7.61 -23.94 -11.76
N THR A 92 -8.55 -23.19 -11.21
CA THR A 92 -8.33 -21.80 -10.76
C THR A 92 -8.04 -21.69 -9.27
N THR A 93 -8.04 -22.79 -8.52
CA THR A 93 -7.77 -22.76 -7.08
C THR A 93 -6.29 -22.93 -6.81
N ILE A 94 -5.69 -21.94 -6.13
CA ILE A 94 -4.34 -21.99 -5.58
C ILE A 94 -4.48 -22.35 -4.10
N THR A 95 -3.85 -23.42 -3.66
CA THR A 95 -3.75 -23.79 -2.24
C THR A 95 -2.34 -23.52 -1.76
N ILE A 96 -2.17 -22.64 -0.79
CA ILE A 96 -0.91 -22.36 -0.12
C ILE A 96 -0.86 -23.20 1.16
N THR A 97 0.28 -23.85 1.40
CA THR A 97 0.50 -24.67 2.60
C THR A 97 1.66 -24.12 3.41
N LYS A 98 1.34 -23.72 4.63
CA LYS A 98 2.29 -23.21 5.63
C LYS A 98 1.76 -23.43 7.03
N SER A 99 2.50 -24.12 7.87
CA SER A 99 2.09 -24.39 9.26
C SER A 99 1.88 -23.08 10.04
N SER A 100 0.72 -22.99 10.70
CA SER A 100 0.36 -21.88 11.60
C SER A 100 0.48 -20.50 10.94
N HIS A 101 -0.07 -20.35 9.73
CA HIS A 101 0.05 -19.08 8.98
C HIS A 101 -0.67 -17.90 9.65
N GLY A 102 -1.78 -18.15 10.38
CA GLY A 102 -2.50 -17.13 11.16
C GLY A 102 -3.30 -16.11 10.33
N TYR A 103 -3.49 -16.33 9.04
CA TYR A 103 -4.17 -15.41 8.11
C TYR A 103 -5.67 -15.65 8.05
N SER A 104 -6.41 -14.66 7.57
CA SER A 104 -7.87 -14.63 7.55
C SER A 104 -8.43 -14.52 6.12
N ALA A 105 -9.58 -15.13 5.87
CA ALA A 105 -10.26 -14.96 4.59
C ALA A 105 -10.69 -13.49 4.37
N GLY A 106 -10.63 -13.04 3.13
CA GLY A 106 -10.93 -11.67 2.73
C GLY A 106 -9.74 -10.71 2.84
N SER A 107 -8.62 -11.12 3.43
CA SER A 107 -7.38 -10.36 3.44
C SER A 107 -6.60 -10.54 2.14
N PHE A 108 -5.58 -9.72 1.91
CA PHE A 108 -4.73 -9.78 0.73
C PHE A 108 -3.29 -10.15 1.10
N VAL A 109 -2.66 -10.94 0.22
CA VAL A 109 -1.23 -11.28 0.28
C VAL A 109 -0.61 -11.12 -1.09
N THR A 110 0.64 -10.68 -1.14
CA THR A 110 1.45 -10.75 -2.36
C THR A 110 2.15 -12.11 -2.37
N VAL A 111 2.04 -12.84 -3.46
CA VAL A 111 2.68 -14.15 -3.64
C VAL A 111 3.70 -14.07 -4.78
N ASP A 112 4.89 -14.61 -4.52
CA ASP A 112 5.96 -14.84 -5.50
C ASP A 112 6.19 -16.34 -5.63
N PHE A 113 5.89 -16.89 -6.80
CA PHE A 113 6.04 -18.32 -7.10
C PHE A 113 7.45 -18.63 -7.53
N THR A 114 8.27 -19.10 -6.60
CA THR A 114 9.71 -19.36 -6.83
C THR A 114 10.01 -20.62 -7.63
N SER A 115 9.00 -21.46 -7.88
CA SER A 115 9.08 -22.62 -8.79
C SER A 115 7.70 -23.01 -9.32
N GLY A 116 7.66 -23.77 -10.41
CA GLY A 116 6.42 -24.09 -11.12
C GLY A 116 6.00 -22.98 -12.08
N THR A 117 4.72 -22.85 -12.36
CA THR A 117 4.16 -21.91 -13.36
C THR A 117 3.05 -21.01 -12.79
N GLY A 118 3.03 -20.81 -11.47
CA GLY A 118 2.15 -19.82 -10.84
C GLY A 118 2.50 -18.40 -11.32
N VAL A 119 1.54 -17.50 -11.28
CA VAL A 119 1.71 -16.10 -11.67
C VAL A 119 1.83 -15.24 -10.41
N ASP A 120 2.91 -14.47 -10.31
CA ASP A 120 3.15 -13.58 -9.16
C ASP A 120 2.13 -12.45 -9.12
N GLY A 121 1.77 -12.02 -7.91
CA GLY A 121 0.86 -10.90 -7.75
C GLY A 121 0.19 -10.79 -6.38
N ASP A 122 -0.73 -9.84 -6.29
CA ASP A 122 -1.57 -9.64 -5.12
C ASP A 122 -2.84 -10.50 -5.22
N TYR A 123 -3.09 -11.30 -4.20
CA TYR A 123 -4.21 -12.23 -4.15
C TYR A 123 -5.08 -12.01 -2.92
N GLU A 124 -6.38 -12.10 -3.10
CA GLU A 124 -7.32 -12.20 -1.98
C GLU A 124 -7.34 -13.63 -1.44
N ILE A 125 -7.29 -13.77 -0.13
CA ILE A 125 -7.47 -15.05 0.56
C ILE A 125 -8.96 -15.39 0.52
N GLN A 126 -9.30 -16.38 -0.29
CA GLN A 126 -10.69 -16.80 -0.49
C GLN A 126 -11.23 -17.62 0.69
N THR A 127 -10.46 -18.60 1.12
CA THR A 127 -10.82 -19.44 2.26
C THR A 127 -9.61 -19.80 3.09
N VAL A 128 -9.86 -20.12 4.36
CA VAL A 128 -8.89 -20.66 5.30
C VAL A 128 -9.44 -21.97 5.82
N PRO A 129 -9.19 -23.11 5.13
CA PRO A 129 -9.72 -24.42 5.54
C PRO A 129 -9.22 -24.88 6.90
N ASP A 130 -7.98 -24.58 7.25
CA ASP A 130 -7.35 -24.90 8.53
C ASP A 130 -6.18 -23.94 8.85
N ALA A 131 -5.53 -24.13 9.99
CA ALA A 131 -4.41 -23.30 10.44
C ALA A 131 -3.15 -23.40 9.55
N ASN A 132 -3.09 -24.35 8.62
CA ASN A 132 -1.91 -24.63 7.82
C ASN A 132 -2.12 -24.39 6.32
N THR A 133 -3.36 -24.11 5.90
CA THR A 133 -3.71 -23.92 4.50
C THR A 133 -4.65 -22.75 4.29
N PHE A 134 -4.41 -21.99 3.23
CA PHE A 134 -5.36 -21.02 2.70
C PHE A 134 -5.44 -21.09 1.18
N THR A 135 -6.54 -20.62 0.61
CA THR A 135 -6.76 -20.66 -0.83
C THR A 135 -6.85 -19.27 -1.44
N LEU A 136 -6.38 -19.19 -2.69
CA LEU A 136 -6.43 -18.01 -3.54
C LEU A 136 -7.05 -18.40 -4.88
N THR A 137 -7.39 -17.42 -5.72
CA THR A 137 -7.94 -17.70 -7.06
C THR A 137 -6.96 -17.22 -8.14
N SER A 138 -6.58 -18.12 -9.04
CA SER A 138 -5.83 -17.81 -10.25
C SER A 138 -6.75 -17.29 -11.34
N ALA A 139 -6.32 -16.29 -12.09
CA ALA A 139 -7.04 -15.79 -13.27
C ALA A 139 -7.12 -16.82 -14.40
N THR A 140 -6.19 -17.76 -14.45
CA THR A 140 -6.11 -18.81 -15.47
C THR A 140 -6.16 -20.19 -14.83
N SER A 141 -6.79 -21.15 -15.53
CA SER A 141 -6.81 -22.54 -15.11
C SER A 141 -5.46 -23.21 -15.36
N LEU A 142 -4.84 -23.71 -14.28
CA LEU A 142 -3.51 -24.33 -14.29
C LEU A 142 -3.54 -25.64 -13.48
N THR A 143 -2.55 -26.50 -13.77
CA THR A 143 -2.24 -27.65 -12.91
C THR A 143 -0.72 -27.64 -12.68
N THR A 144 -0.30 -27.16 -11.53
CA THR A 144 1.10 -26.99 -11.16
C THR A 144 1.27 -27.00 -9.65
N SER A 145 2.49 -27.21 -9.18
CA SER A 145 2.84 -27.11 -7.78
C SER A 145 4.30 -26.70 -7.62
N GLY A 146 4.65 -26.20 -6.47
CA GLY A 146 6.03 -25.78 -6.21
C GLY A 146 6.20 -25.03 -4.89
N ASN A 147 7.24 -24.21 -4.86
CA ASN A 147 7.55 -23.34 -3.76
C ASN A 147 7.12 -21.92 -4.09
N CYS A 148 6.75 -21.19 -3.06
CA CYS A 148 6.45 -19.76 -3.15
C CYS A 148 6.91 -19.02 -1.89
N THR A 149 6.97 -17.71 -1.98
CA THR A 149 6.97 -16.83 -0.82
C THR A 149 5.73 -15.96 -0.82
N TYR A 150 5.29 -15.54 0.35
CA TYR A 150 4.16 -14.61 0.45
C TYR A 150 4.42 -13.56 1.53
N SER A 151 3.79 -12.38 1.33
CA SER A 151 3.94 -11.20 2.18
C SER A 151 3.15 -11.31 3.49
N ALA A 152 3.26 -10.27 4.33
CA ALA A 152 2.31 -10.03 5.41
C ALA A 152 0.87 -9.95 4.89
N GLU A 153 -0.08 -10.27 5.77
CA GLU A 153 -1.51 -10.10 5.52
C GLU A 153 -1.87 -8.62 5.53
N PHE A 154 -2.54 -8.16 4.47
CA PHE A 154 -3.13 -6.84 4.37
C PHE A 154 -4.64 -6.92 4.54
N SER A 155 -5.26 -5.87 5.06
CA SER A 155 -6.71 -5.74 5.07
C SER A 155 -7.29 -5.79 3.64
N GLN A 156 -8.60 -5.92 3.52
CA GLN A 156 -9.28 -5.64 2.26
C GLN A 156 -8.94 -4.21 1.78
N PHE A 157 -8.92 -4.04 0.46
CA PHE A 157 -8.84 -2.72 -0.15
C PHE A 157 -10.13 -1.95 0.08
N ASN A 158 -10.05 -0.86 0.82
CA ASN A 158 -11.17 0.02 1.13
C ASN A 158 -11.00 1.37 0.41
N PRO A 159 -12.09 2.09 0.12
CA PRO A 159 -12.00 3.43 -0.46
C PRO A 159 -11.04 4.31 0.33
N PHE A 160 -10.06 4.89 -0.36
CA PHE A 160 -9.10 5.78 0.27
C PHE A 160 -9.74 7.15 0.51
N VAL A 161 -9.99 7.48 1.76
CA VAL A 161 -10.47 8.78 2.20
C VAL A 161 -9.39 9.53 2.97
N ASN A 162 -9.40 10.87 2.90
CA ASN A 162 -8.47 11.68 3.67
C ASN A 162 -8.72 11.51 5.17
N GLY A 163 -7.67 11.23 5.93
CA GLY A 163 -7.82 11.01 7.38
C GLY A 163 -6.56 10.50 8.04
N THR A 164 -6.67 10.20 9.32
CA THR A 164 -5.61 9.55 10.10
C THR A 164 -5.86 8.05 10.12
N TYR A 165 -4.86 7.30 9.71
CA TYR A 165 -4.81 5.85 9.72
C TYR A 165 -3.82 5.39 10.78
N ILE A 166 -4.09 4.24 11.41
CA ILE A 166 -3.18 3.65 12.40
C ILE A 166 -2.80 2.26 11.89
N ALA A 167 -1.61 2.13 11.34
CA ALA A 167 -1.07 0.88 10.81
C ALA A 167 0.46 0.99 10.68
N ARG A 168 1.13 -0.11 10.33
CA ARG A 168 2.53 -0.13 9.95
C ARG A 168 2.72 0.05 8.46
N GLY A 169 2.01 -0.74 7.65
CA GLY A 169 2.18 -0.77 6.20
C GLY A 169 0.91 -0.39 5.45
N PHE A 170 1.10 0.21 4.26
CA PHE A 170 0.01 0.67 3.39
C PHE A 170 0.29 0.31 1.94
N LYS A 171 -0.70 -0.29 1.28
CA LYS A 171 -0.74 -0.50 -0.16
C LYS A 171 -1.84 0.33 -0.77
N PHE A 172 -1.61 0.83 -1.98
CA PHE A 172 -2.59 1.64 -2.72
C PHE A 172 -2.87 1.00 -4.08
N ARG A 173 -4.13 1.04 -4.49
CA ARG A 173 -4.60 0.52 -5.76
C ARG A 173 -5.68 1.44 -6.34
N CYS A 174 -5.61 1.70 -7.63
CA CYS A 174 -6.67 2.37 -8.37
C CYS A 174 -7.41 1.33 -9.19
N ASP A 175 -8.68 1.13 -8.90
CA ASP A 175 -9.56 0.28 -9.70
C ASP A 175 -10.36 1.18 -10.64
N MET A 176 -10.45 0.77 -11.90
CA MET A 176 -11.13 1.47 -12.97
C MET A 176 -12.11 0.52 -13.63
N ASP A 177 -13.32 0.95 -13.86
CA ASP A 177 -14.36 0.18 -14.52
C ASP A 177 -15.12 1.04 -15.52
N SER A 178 -15.57 0.42 -16.60
CA SER A 178 -16.44 1.03 -17.61
C SER A 178 -17.55 0.05 -17.98
N ASP A 179 -18.78 0.53 -17.94
CA ASP A 179 -19.95 -0.23 -18.39
C ASP A 179 -20.19 -0.06 -19.90
N ASP A 180 -19.48 0.87 -20.54
CA ASP A 180 -19.51 1.13 -21.97
C ASP A 180 -18.08 1.09 -22.55
N PRO A 181 -17.75 0.14 -23.44
CA PRO A 181 -16.43 0.04 -24.05
C PRO A 181 -16.07 1.24 -24.96
N ALA A 182 -17.05 2.08 -25.31
CA ALA A 182 -16.81 3.32 -26.04
C ALA A 182 -16.36 4.47 -25.14
N GLN A 183 -16.40 4.31 -23.84
CA GLN A 183 -15.99 5.32 -22.85
C GLN A 183 -14.63 4.98 -22.25
N SER A 184 -13.87 6.00 -21.92
CA SER A 184 -12.53 5.88 -21.34
C SER A 184 -12.38 6.76 -20.11
N ILE A 185 -11.35 6.47 -19.33
CA ILE A 185 -11.01 7.20 -18.11
C ILE A 185 -9.67 7.90 -18.32
N GLU A 186 -9.62 9.18 -18.03
CA GLU A 186 -8.39 9.93 -17.88
C GLU A 186 -8.10 10.18 -16.41
N ILE A 187 -6.85 9.99 -15.99
CA ILE A 187 -6.39 10.20 -14.64
C ILE A 187 -5.33 11.30 -14.66
N ASP A 188 -5.70 12.51 -14.22
CA ASP A 188 -4.79 13.65 -14.16
C ASP A 188 -3.86 13.59 -12.94
N GLN A 189 -4.39 13.14 -11.81
CA GLN A 189 -3.64 13.01 -10.57
C GLN A 189 -3.92 11.67 -9.91
N LEU A 190 -2.86 10.95 -9.59
CA LEU A 190 -2.91 9.69 -8.88
C LEU A 190 -1.79 9.62 -7.85
N GLY A 191 -2.12 9.75 -6.58
CA GLY A 191 -1.10 9.74 -5.54
C GLY A 191 -1.65 10.03 -4.15
N TYR A 192 -0.73 10.19 -3.21
CA TYR A 192 -1.04 10.56 -1.84
C TYR A 192 0.06 11.41 -1.21
N THR A 193 -0.31 12.16 -0.19
CA THR A 193 0.62 12.77 0.77
C THR A 193 0.48 12.05 2.10
N ALA A 194 1.60 11.65 2.68
CA ALA A 194 1.70 11.01 3.98
C ALA A 194 2.41 11.95 4.97
N GLU A 195 1.74 12.29 6.06
CA GLU A 195 2.26 13.15 7.11
C GLU A 195 2.28 12.36 8.43
N LEU A 196 3.46 12.17 9.00
CA LEU A 196 3.58 11.64 10.36
C LEU A 196 3.11 12.72 11.34
N GLU A 197 2.22 12.36 12.26
CA GLU A 197 1.87 13.24 13.35
C GLU A 197 3.10 13.46 14.25
N SER A 198 3.26 14.68 14.78
CA SER A 198 4.36 14.96 15.68
C SER A 198 4.25 14.06 16.92
N ARG A 199 5.27 13.23 17.11
CA ARG A 199 5.37 12.31 18.22
C ARG A 199 6.13 12.98 19.35
N THR A 200 5.54 13.02 20.55
CA THR A 200 6.23 13.40 21.77
C THR A 200 6.59 12.12 22.52
N GLU A 201 7.87 11.89 22.72
CA GLU A 201 8.35 10.85 23.60
C GLU A 201 8.83 11.47 24.90
N THR A 202 8.36 10.89 26.02
CA THR A 202 8.90 11.21 27.34
C THR A 202 9.80 10.06 27.75
N SER A 203 11.10 10.28 27.73
CA SER A 203 12.06 9.36 28.33
C SER A 203 12.48 9.92 29.67
N LEU A 204 12.22 9.19 30.72
CA LEU A 204 12.80 9.46 32.00
C LEU A 204 14.26 9.00 31.92
N GLY A 205 15.16 9.90 31.57
CA GLY A 205 16.58 9.64 31.55
C GLY A 205 16.99 9.08 32.90
N ASN A 206 17.61 7.90 32.92
CA ASN A 206 18.25 7.39 34.10
C ASN A 206 19.42 8.30 34.41
N ALA A 207 19.14 9.36 35.18
CA ALA A 207 20.17 10.20 35.77
C ALA A 207 20.89 9.32 36.75
N ALA A 208 21.92 8.64 36.25
CA ALA A 208 22.66 7.60 36.89
C ALA A 208 22.76 7.82 38.41
N ALA A 209 22.49 6.78 39.12
CA ALA A 209 22.26 6.62 40.54
C ALA A 209 23.26 7.26 41.52
N SER A 210 24.33 7.88 41.06
CA SER A 210 25.35 8.45 41.95
C SER A 210 25.08 9.88 42.42
N SER A 211 24.07 10.58 41.85
CA SER A 211 23.81 11.99 42.24
C SER A 211 22.33 12.41 42.17
N GLY A 212 21.42 11.46 42.25
CA GLY A 212 19.99 11.75 42.42
C GLY A 212 19.35 12.64 41.36
N GLY A 213 19.89 12.69 40.16
CA GLY A 213 19.32 13.53 39.08
C GLY A 213 19.74 15.00 39.13
N PHE A 214 20.43 15.45 40.13
CA PHE A 214 20.84 16.87 40.28
C PHE A 214 22.22 17.13 39.66
N ILE A 215 22.37 18.33 39.05
CA ILE A 215 23.68 18.85 38.68
C ILE A 215 24.37 19.32 39.95
N ALA A 216 25.50 18.71 40.28
CA ALA A 216 26.26 19.11 41.48
C ALA A 216 26.75 20.56 41.35
N SER A 217 26.73 21.30 42.45
CA SER A 217 27.25 22.67 42.48
C SER A 217 28.70 22.72 41.98
N GLY A 218 28.97 23.61 41.03
CA GLY A 218 30.29 23.73 40.38
C GLY A 218 30.52 22.89 39.14
N THR A 219 29.54 22.06 38.70
CA THR A 219 29.59 21.33 37.44
C THR A 219 28.74 22.03 36.38
N SER A 220 29.32 22.32 35.21
CA SER A 220 28.61 22.97 34.10
C SER A 220 27.95 21.97 33.13
N THR A 221 28.24 20.69 33.23
CA THR A 221 27.73 19.63 32.34
C THR A 221 27.38 18.39 33.07
N LYS A 222 26.31 17.72 32.66
CA LYS A 222 25.91 16.39 33.13
C LYS A 222 25.54 15.52 31.93
N SER A 223 26.10 14.32 31.85
CA SER A 223 25.71 13.33 30.88
C SER A 223 24.45 12.59 31.35
N VAL A 224 23.44 12.54 30.52
CA VAL A 224 22.22 11.75 30.71
C VAL A 224 22.19 10.66 29.65
N THR A 225 22.09 9.41 30.09
CA THR A 225 21.95 8.27 29.17
C THR A 225 20.48 7.90 29.09
N PHE A 226 19.97 7.88 27.88
CA PHE A 226 18.64 7.39 27.58
C PHE A 226 18.75 5.91 27.23
N THR A 227 17.89 5.08 27.81
CA THR A 227 17.90 3.63 27.61
C THR A 227 17.31 3.21 26.26
N ASP A 228 16.48 4.06 25.67
CA ASP A 228 15.81 3.77 24.42
C ASP A 228 16.29 4.73 23.31
N SER A 229 16.38 4.18 22.10
CA SER A 229 16.67 5.01 20.92
C SER A 229 15.49 5.94 20.65
N PHE A 230 15.78 7.25 20.56
CA PHE A 230 14.78 8.21 20.11
C PHE A 230 14.45 7.94 18.63
N PHE A 231 13.16 7.77 18.33
CA PHE A 231 12.63 7.62 16.98
C PHE A 231 13.31 6.49 16.18
N THR A 232 12.77 5.30 16.26
CA THR A 232 13.04 4.29 15.24
C THR A 232 12.48 4.81 13.91
N GLY A 233 13.36 5.05 12.94
CA GLY A 233 12.98 5.49 11.61
C GLY A 233 12.29 4.39 10.81
N GLN A 234 11.84 4.72 9.63
CA GLN A 234 11.38 3.74 8.65
C GLN A 234 12.46 2.66 8.47
N SER A 235 12.04 1.42 8.32
CA SER A 235 12.90 0.25 8.16
C SER A 235 13.80 -0.08 9.36
N GLY A 236 13.38 0.27 10.58
CA GLY A 236 14.12 -0.07 11.79
C GLY A 236 15.49 0.62 11.94
N THR A 237 15.82 1.55 11.07
CA THR A 237 17.00 2.40 11.22
C THR A 237 16.75 3.45 12.28
N SER A 238 17.58 3.47 13.32
CA SER A 238 17.58 4.56 14.28
C SER A 238 17.93 5.86 13.56
N VAL A 239 17.05 6.86 13.65
CA VAL A 239 17.39 8.21 13.20
C VAL A 239 18.53 8.72 14.07
N ALA A 240 19.64 9.12 13.47
CA ALA A 240 20.78 9.64 14.22
C ALA A 240 20.32 10.84 15.07
N ALA A 241 20.73 10.86 16.33
CA ALA A 241 20.31 11.86 17.32
C ALA A 241 20.55 13.33 16.90
N ASN A 242 21.40 13.56 15.91
CA ASN A 242 21.70 14.86 15.32
C ASN A 242 20.77 15.30 14.19
N SER A 243 19.85 14.44 13.72
CA SER A 243 18.86 14.82 12.70
C SER A 243 17.53 15.29 13.29
N VAL A 244 17.32 15.09 14.58
CA VAL A 244 16.18 15.62 15.33
C VAL A 244 16.73 16.31 16.57
N LEU A 245 16.62 17.64 16.64
CA LEU A 245 17.02 18.38 17.83
C LEU A 245 15.93 18.21 18.90
N PRO A 246 16.16 17.42 19.97
CA PRO A 246 15.19 17.34 21.04
C PRO A 246 15.14 18.69 21.78
N SER A 247 13.94 19.21 21.98
CA SER A 247 13.75 20.31 22.91
C SER A 247 13.89 19.78 24.33
N ILE A 248 14.96 20.13 25.01
CA ILE A 248 15.18 19.76 26.41
C ILE A 248 14.66 20.89 27.29
N GLY A 249 13.55 20.63 27.99
CA GLY A 249 13.09 21.50 29.07
C GLY A 249 13.81 21.13 30.36
N ILE A 250 14.49 22.08 30.98
CA ILE A 250 15.03 21.93 32.35
C ILE A 250 14.04 22.67 33.27
N THR A 251 13.35 21.93 34.14
CA THR A 251 12.51 22.47 35.21
C THR A 251 13.26 22.36 36.53
#